data_fa47d607b0f08261694565c84a2faa29
#
_entry.id   fa47d607b0f08261694565c84a2faa29
#
_cell.length_a   1.000
_cell.length_b   1.000
_cell.length_c   1.000
_cell.angle_alpha   90.00
_cell.angle_beta   90.00
_cell.angle_gamma   90.00
#
_symmetry.space_group_name_H-M   'P 1'
#
loop_
_entity.id
_entity.type
_entity.pdbx_description
1 polymer ?
#
loop_
_entity_poly.entity_id
_entity_poly.type
_entity_poly.pdbx_seq_one_letter_code
_entity_poly.pdbx_strand_id
1 'polypeptide(L)'
;AMFDGAYAEYLGNLAAWGRSADALRLGQEWAQRGPAVIQSMALAVYDRVDSDEARALLLAGLEAATLTVRLSAARILRQPQYASLAPAAAGMLDPARPEIAMNVLPLLAFWGNAVALPTVEKAMAWEDAAARAEAVATAVTLLGDKALARLQSLLADERPGVADAATHAVVALPLPIGGALVDMALAAPPALRPALLSILQQRRERTQIARLAVLADQGDTATRQALCQLYGVLCAPEQLSFLFEQIVAAGAAGDDDWLGAAEKGCAQACRRFADPVACMTLLRRAYEKSGSKARAALLRVAAVPANDDAMALLRSAWQEDDTVVSEAALRVAADWPTVAALPFLRTIVQAEDGNALWQILAFRGCVRLIPRQSIGRGEQLAELSALLPVARRVEEKRLVIGAMGGIEDSAAFAPLQGFLTDDALKRDAAMAILTLSEKLRSGECIRPLRAALPLFREGKEQERAKACMDLLGKNAGRVLRWQVAGPYREAGKSFT
;
A
#
# COMPACT_ATOMS: atom_id res chain seq x y z
N ALA A 1 -38.90 8.38 15.19
CA ALA A 1 -38.27 7.42 14.26
C ALA A 1 -39.25 6.40 13.66
N MET A 2 -40.20 5.86 14.45
CA MET A 2 -41.13 4.84 13.94
C MET A 2 -42.28 5.44 13.08
N PHE A 3 -42.67 6.69 13.35
CA PHE A 3 -43.68 7.43 12.56
C PHE A 3 -43.10 8.04 11.28
N ASP A 4 -41.81 8.37 11.26
CA ASP A 4 -41.17 9.11 10.14
C ASP A 4 -41.10 8.25 8.86
N GLY A 5 -40.84 6.94 8.96
CA GLY A 5 -40.83 6.01 7.83
C GLY A 5 -42.21 5.82 7.21
N ALA A 6 -43.25 5.69 8.02
CA ALA A 6 -44.61 5.50 7.54
C ALA A 6 -45.12 6.75 6.77
N TYR A 7 -44.72 7.92 7.15
CA TYR A 7 -45.09 9.16 6.47
C TYR A 7 -44.41 9.33 5.13
N ALA A 8 -43.10 9.00 5.00
CA ALA A 8 -42.39 9.02 3.70
C ALA A 8 -43.00 8.02 2.72
N GLU A 9 -43.40 6.85 3.22
CA GLU A 9 -44.10 5.84 2.43
C GLU A 9 -45.51 6.32 2.02
N TYR A 10 -46.26 6.95 2.91
CA TYR A 10 -47.56 7.52 2.60
C TYR A 10 -47.49 8.59 1.49
N LEU A 11 -46.53 9.53 1.59
CA LEU A 11 -46.34 10.55 0.56
C LEU A 11 -45.91 9.94 -0.78
N GLY A 12 -45.04 8.93 -0.74
CA GLY A 12 -44.61 8.21 -1.95
C GLY A 12 -45.79 7.48 -2.61
N ASN A 13 -46.72 6.94 -1.79
CA ASN A 13 -47.94 6.29 -2.28
C ASN A 13 -48.95 7.30 -2.87
N LEU A 14 -49.04 8.51 -2.31
CA LEU A 14 -49.90 9.57 -2.90
C LEU A 14 -49.48 9.90 -4.33
N ALA A 15 -48.18 10.01 -4.61
CA ALA A 15 -47.67 10.24 -5.96
C ALA A 15 -47.98 9.03 -6.87
N ALA A 16 -47.80 7.80 -6.39
CA ALA A 16 -48.10 6.57 -7.13
C ALA A 16 -49.61 6.40 -7.42
N TRP A 17 -50.47 6.95 -6.60
CA TRP A 17 -51.93 6.95 -6.80
C TRP A 17 -52.45 8.12 -7.64
N GLY A 18 -51.56 8.86 -8.30
CA GLY A 18 -51.93 9.98 -9.17
C GLY A 18 -52.31 11.27 -8.42
N ARG A 19 -52.04 11.35 -7.11
CA ARG A 19 -52.30 12.52 -6.25
C ARG A 19 -51.03 13.37 -6.08
N SER A 20 -50.36 13.66 -7.17
CA SER A 20 -49.05 14.38 -7.18
C SER A 20 -49.12 15.78 -6.54
N ALA A 21 -50.22 16.52 -6.76
CA ALA A 21 -50.40 17.84 -6.17
C ALA A 21 -50.48 17.76 -4.61
N ASP A 22 -51.15 16.77 -4.07
CA ASP A 22 -51.23 16.57 -2.61
C ASP A 22 -49.90 16.14 -2.03
N ALA A 23 -49.17 15.28 -2.74
CA ALA A 23 -47.81 14.85 -2.35
C ALA A 23 -46.84 16.07 -2.31
N LEU A 24 -46.87 16.93 -3.31
CA LEU A 24 -46.03 18.12 -3.35
C LEU A 24 -46.39 19.11 -2.23
N ARG A 25 -47.69 19.41 -2.03
CA ARG A 25 -48.13 20.33 -0.96
C ARG A 25 -47.69 19.83 0.42
N LEU A 26 -47.95 18.58 0.73
CA LEU A 26 -47.59 18.00 2.02
C LEU A 26 -46.05 17.92 2.17
N GLY A 27 -45.32 17.59 1.09
CA GLY A 27 -43.87 17.59 1.08
C GLY A 27 -43.28 18.99 1.36
N GLN A 28 -43.85 20.05 0.79
CA GLN A 28 -43.47 21.44 1.06
C GLN A 28 -43.70 21.86 2.51
N GLU A 29 -44.87 21.54 3.07
CA GLU A 29 -45.16 21.81 4.49
C GLU A 29 -44.12 21.16 5.40
N TRP A 30 -43.69 19.97 5.10
CA TRP A 30 -42.68 19.22 5.88
C TRP A 30 -41.25 19.71 5.68
N ALA A 31 -40.90 20.09 4.47
CA ALA A 31 -39.60 20.69 4.19
C ALA A 31 -39.39 21.99 4.96
N GLN A 32 -40.47 22.73 5.25
CA GLN A 32 -40.41 24.00 6.00
C GLN A 32 -40.41 23.85 7.51
N ARG A 33 -41.00 22.79 8.06
CA ARG A 33 -41.31 22.68 9.50
C ARG A 33 -40.67 21.50 10.23
N GLY A 34 -40.06 20.59 9.50
CA GLY A 34 -39.56 19.32 10.08
C GLY A 34 -38.08 19.35 10.46
N PRO A 35 -37.61 18.41 11.31
CA PRO A 35 -36.21 18.11 11.48
C PRO A 35 -35.55 17.72 10.15
N ALA A 36 -34.21 17.80 10.05
CA ALA A 36 -33.46 17.50 8.84
C ALA A 36 -33.79 16.15 8.18
N VAL A 37 -34.14 15.15 9.00
CA VAL A 37 -34.56 13.81 8.52
C VAL A 37 -35.88 13.91 7.72
N ILE A 38 -36.88 14.66 8.23
CA ILE A 38 -38.17 14.85 7.55
C ILE A 38 -38.00 15.68 6.27
N GLN A 39 -37.16 16.72 6.31
CA GLN A 39 -36.81 17.48 5.10
C GLN A 39 -36.19 16.59 4.02
N SER A 40 -35.26 15.71 4.41
CA SER A 40 -34.63 14.74 3.46
C SER A 40 -35.65 13.75 2.89
N MET A 41 -36.63 13.32 3.68
CA MET A 41 -37.71 12.45 3.22
C MET A 41 -38.67 13.16 2.24
N ALA A 42 -38.95 14.45 2.45
CA ALA A 42 -39.75 15.26 1.53
C ALA A 42 -39.08 15.31 0.13
N LEU A 43 -37.76 15.46 0.07
CA LEU A 43 -37.02 15.41 -1.19
C LEU A 43 -37.18 14.10 -1.96
N ALA A 44 -37.22 12.96 -1.27
CA ALA A 44 -37.44 11.66 -1.89
C ALA A 44 -38.86 11.51 -2.50
N VAL A 45 -39.84 12.28 -2.01
CA VAL A 45 -41.17 12.38 -2.61
C VAL A 45 -41.16 13.16 -3.92
N TYR A 46 -40.40 14.26 -3.95
CA TYR A 46 -40.28 15.09 -5.18
C TYR A 46 -39.65 14.29 -6.34
N ASP A 47 -38.71 13.38 -6.05
CA ASP A 47 -38.12 12.48 -7.06
C ASP A 47 -39.17 11.58 -7.75
N ARG A 48 -40.29 11.30 -7.08
CA ARG A 48 -41.37 10.46 -7.62
C ARG A 48 -42.44 11.22 -8.39
N VAL A 49 -42.36 12.55 -8.38
CA VAL A 49 -43.31 13.42 -9.08
C VAL A 49 -42.64 14.04 -10.29
N ASP A 50 -43.05 13.63 -11.49
CA ASP A 50 -42.51 14.18 -12.74
C ASP A 50 -43.19 15.52 -13.05
N SER A 51 -42.68 16.59 -12.44
CA SER A 51 -43.14 17.97 -12.70
C SER A 51 -41.99 18.97 -12.54
N ASP A 52 -42.10 20.12 -13.21
CA ASP A 52 -41.10 21.19 -13.09
C ASP A 52 -41.07 21.79 -11.67
N GLU A 53 -42.22 21.81 -10.99
CA GLU A 53 -42.29 22.24 -9.60
C GLU A 53 -41.54 21.29 -8.66
N ALA A 54 -41.67 19.99 -8.85
CA ALA A 54 -40.92 19.00 -8.07
C ALA A 54 -39.40 19.11 -8.32
N ARG A 55 -38.99 19.33 -9.57
CA ARG A 55 -37.59 19.57 -9.94
C ARG A 55 -37.03 20.84 -9.31
N ALA A 56 -37.81 21.91 -9.28
CA ALA A 56 -37.42 23.15 -8.60
C ALA A 56 -37.25 22.96 -7.08
N LEU A 57 -38.12 22.16 -6.43
CA LEU A 57 -38.03 21.84 -5.02
C LEU A 57 -36.80 20.94 -4.69
N LEU A 58 -36.44 20.04 -5.58
CA LEU A 58 -35.22 19.23 -5.44
C LEU A 58 -33.97 20.12 -5.54
N LEU A 59 -33.94 21.09 -6.48
CA LEU A 59 -32.85 22.05 -6.56
C LEU A 59 -32.77 22.93 -5.31
N ALA A 60 -33.90 23.46 -4.82
CA ALA A 60 -33.92 24.22 -3.59
C ALA A 60 -33.37 23.47 -2.37
N GLY A 61 -33.45 22.14 -2.38
CA GLY A 61 -32.83 21.29 -1.37
C GLY A 61 -31.30 21.40 -1.32
N LEU A 62 -30.64 21.79 -2.41
CA LEU A 62 -29.19 22.05 -2.44
C LEU A 62 -28.79 23.31 -1.66
N GLU A 63 -29.72 24.27 -1.46
CA GLU A 63 -29.52 25.50 -0.68
C GLU A 63 -29.94 25.38 0.78
N ALA A 64 -30.42 24.20 1.20
CA ALA A 64 -30.87 23.98 2.57
C ALA A 64 -29.76 24.30 3.59
N ALA A 65 -30.14 24.91 4.71
CA ALA A 65 -29.21 25.25 5.79
C ALA A 65 -28.48 24.04 6.34
N THR A 66 -29.15 22.90 6.36
CA THR A 66 -28.64 21.64 6.94
C THR A 66 -27.88 20.80 5.91
N LEU A 67 -26.63 20.43 6.20
CA LEU A 67 -25.78 19.61 5.32
C LEU A 67 -26.46 18.28 4.91
N THR A 68 -27.14 17.60 5.84
CA THR A 68 -27.83 16.33 5.56
C THR A 68 -28.88 16.49 4.45
N VAL A 69 -29.61 17.61 4.44
CA VAL A 69 -30.61 17.90 3.41
C VAL A 69 -29.93 18.17 2.06
N ARG A 70 -28.89 18.98 2.06
CA ARG A 70 -28.10 19.25 0.83
C ARG A 70 -27.55 17.97 0.22
N LEU A 71 -26.95 17.09 1.04
CA LEU A 71 -26.43 15.81 0.57
C LEU A 71 -27.53 14.86 0.04
N SER A 72 -28.72 14.89 0.66
CA SER A 72 -29.86 14.11 0.19
C SER A 72 -30.37 14.62 -1.17
N ALA A 73 -30.46 15.92 -1.33
CA ALA A 73 -30.82 16.56 -2.61
C ALA A 73 -29.81 16.20 -3.70
N ALA A 74 -28.50 16.37 -3.41
CA ALA A 74 -27.43 16.05 -4.34
C ALA A 74 -27.45 14.56 -4.75
N ARG A 75 -27.69 13.65 -3.80
CA ARG A 75 -27.81 12.21 -4.07
C ARG A 75 -28.97 11.88 -5.00
N ILE A 76 -30.14 12.50 -4.78
CA ILE A 76 -31.34 12.27 -5.61
C ILE A 76 -31.11 12.85 -7.01
N LEU A 77 -30.58 14.07 -7.11
CA LEU A 77 -30.29 14.74 -8.37
C LEU A 77 -29.16 14.10 -9.19
N ARG A 78 -28.37 13.22 -8.57
CA ARG A 78 -27.29 12.48 -9.28
C ARG A 78 -27.85 11.36 -10.15
N GLN A 79 -28.73 11.74 -11.08
CA GLN A 79 -29.35 10.85 -12.08
C GLN A 79 -29.36 11.58 -13.44
N PRO A 80 -29.22 10.85 -14.57
CA PRO A 80 -29.16 11.47 -15.91
C PRO A 80 -30.39 12.29 -16.30
N GLN A 81 -31.56 11.91 -15.78
CA GLN A 81 -32.84 12.58 -16.06
C GLN A 81 -32.87 14.04 -15.63
N TYR A 82 -32.02 14.44 -14.68
CA TYR A 82 -31.92 15.80 -14.18
C TYR A 82 -30.89 16.67 -14.90
N ALA A 83 -30.23 16.17 -15.95
CA ALA A 83 -29.20 16.91 -16.69
C ALA A 83 -29.71 18.23 -17.30
N SER A 84 -31.01 18.34 -17.58
CA SER A 84 -31.66 19.60 -18.04
C SER A 84 -31.64 20.71 -16.99
N LEU A 85 -31.42 20.38 -15.72
CA LEU A 85 -31.33 21.33 -14.60
C LEU A 85 -29.95 22.00 -14.49
N ALA A 86 -28.96 21.60 -15.28
CA ALA A 86 -27.60 22.12 -15.20
C ALA A 86 -27.49 23.63 -15.28
N PRO A 87 -28.24 24.37 -16.15
CA PRO A 87 -28.20 25.84 -16.16
C PRO A 87 -28.71 26.47 -14.86
N ALA A 88 -29.80 25.94 -14.28
CA ALA A 88 -30.35 26.42 -13.03
C ALA A 88 -29.40 26.14 -11.86
N ALA A 89 -28.85 24.92 -11.77
CA ALA A 89 -27.87 24.56 -10.76
C ALA A 89 -26.58 25.39 -10.88
N ALA A 90 -26.09 25.66 -12.08
CA ALA A 90 -24.94 26.54 -12.30
C ALA A 90 -25.20 27.98 -11.82
N GLY A 91 -26.44 28.45 -11.92
CA GLY A 91 -26.87 29.76 -11.38
C GLY A 91 -26.83 29.86 -9.85
N MET A 92 -26.75 28.71 -9.14
CA MET A 92 -26.65 28.69 -7.67
C MET A 92 -25.20 28.86 -7.16
N LEU A 93 -24.21 28.84 -8.07
CA LEU A 93 -22.81 29.00 -7.72
C LEU A 93 -22.52 30.44 -7.31
N ASP A 94 -22.19 30.64 -6.02
CA ASP A 94 -21.94 31.92 -5.39
C ASP A 94 -20.65 31.83 -4.54
N PRO A 95 -19.63 32.68 -4.75
CA PRO A 95 -18.42 32.68 -3.95
C PRO A 95 -18.65 32.92 -2.45
N ALA A 96 -19.78 33.56 -2.09
CA ALA A 96 -20.16 33.78 -0.69
C ALA A 96 -20.69 32.50 -0.02
N ARG A 97 -21.03 31.47 -0.78
CA ARG A 97 -21.62 30.20 -0.28
C ARG A 97 -20.89 28.96 -0.83
N PRO A 98 -19.57 28.80 -0.53
CA PRO A 98 -18.77 27.69 -1.06
C PRO A 98 -19.32 26.32 -0.67
N GLU A 99 -20.04 26.22 0.46
CA GLU A 99 -20.65 24.96 0.91
C GLU A 99 -21.77 24.45 -0.02
N ILE A 100 -22.42 25.30 -0.78
CA ILE A 100 -23.40 24.92 -1.81
C ILE A 100 -22.67 24.45 -3.05
N ALA A 101 -21.62 25.17 -3.46
CA ALA A 101 -20.80 24.79 -4.61
C ALA A 101 -20.24 23.36 -4.48
N MET A 102 -19.85 22.93 -3.28
CA MET A 102 -19.38 21.56 -3.02
C MET A 102 -20.43 20.46 -3.29
N ASN A 103 -21.70 20.81 -3.41
CA ASN A 103 -22.76 19.88 -3.79
C ASN A 103 -23.18 20.06 -5.27
N VAL A 104 -23.12 21.26 -5.77
CA VAL A 104 -23.54 21.62 -7.14
C VAL A 104 -22.50 21.21 -8.19
N LEU A 105 -21.21 21.51 -7.95
CA LEU A 105 -20.14 21.24 -8.91
C LEU A 105 -20.04 19.75 -9.28
N PRO A 106 -20.05 18.78 -8.32
CA PRO A 106 -20.06 17.36 -8.67
C PRO A 106 -21.29 16.92 -9.48
N LEU A 107 -22.44 17.54 -9.29
CA LEU A 107 -23.64 17.28 -10.09
C LEU A 107 -23.47 17.76 -11.53
N LEU A 108 -22.93 18.98 -11.72
CA LEU A 108 -22.64 19.51 -13.05
C LEU A 108 -21.65 18.62 -13.81
N ALA A 109 -20.61 18.12 -13.11
CA ALA A 109 -19.68 17.15 -13.67
C ALA A 109 -20.38 15.84 -14.07
N PHE A 110 -21.23 15.31 -13.20
CA PHE A 110 -21.98 14.07 -13.45
C PHE A 110 -22.94 14.18 -14.64
N TRP A 111 -23.66 15.31 -14.74
CA TRP A 111 -24.58 15.55 -15.85
C TRP A 111 -23.89 15.80 -17.18
N GLY A 112 -22.63 16.21 -17.18
CA GLY A 112 -21.82 16.41 -18.39
C GLY A 112 -22.32 17.54 -19.30
N ASN A 113 -23.15 18.46 -18.80
CA ASN A 113 -23.75 19.51 -19.60
C ASN A 113 -22.82 20.73 -19.74
N ALA A 114 -22.23 20.91 -20.92
CA ALA A 114 -21.25 21.95 -21.21
C ALA A 114 -21.78 23.39 -21.06
N VAL A 115 -23.09 23.60 -21.01
CA VAL A 115 -23.71 24.94 -20.78
C VAL A 115 -23.28 25.53 -19.42
N ALA A 116 -22.97 24.70 -18.43
CA ALA A 116 -22.48 25.11 -17.12
C ALA A 116 -21.02 25.62 -17.14
N LEU A 117 -20.23 25.30 -18.15
CA LEU A 117 -18.79 25.53 -18.18
C LEU A 117 -18.39 27.01 -17.92
N PRO A 118 -19.02 28.03 -18.51
CA PRO A 118 -18.62 29.42 -18.25
C PRO A 118 -18.76 29.84 -16.78
N THR A 119 -19.75 29.28 -16.08
CA THR A 119 -19.96 29.58 -14.65
C THR A 119 -18.97 28.77 -13.77
N VAL A 120 -18.71 27.54 -14.12
CA VAL A 120 -17.70 26.73 -13.45
C VAL A 120 -16.29 27.32 -13.60
N GLU A 121 -15.95 27.88 -14.78
CA GLU A 121 -14.67 28.55 -15.00
C GLU A 121 -14.49 29.79 -14.11
N LYS A 122 -15.57 30.54 -13.83
CA LYS A 122 -15.51 31.65 -12.86
C LYS A 122 -15.23 31.14 -11.44
N ALA A 123 -15.79 29.98 -11.06
CA ALA A 123 -15.57 29.40 -9.75
C ALA A 123 -14.11 28.89 -9.55
N MET A 124 -13.39 28.63 -10.64
CA MET A 124 -11.95 28.30 -10.56
C MET A 124 -11.08 29.47 -10.06
N ALA A 125 -11.63 30.71 -10.02
CA ALA A 125 -10.94 31.89 -9.51
C ALA A 125 -11.30 32.26 -8.06
N TRP A 126 -12.15 31.48 -7.39
CA TRP A 126 -12.63 31.79 -6.03
C TRP A 126 -11.51 31.68 -4.99
N GLU A 127 -11.66 32.37 -3.86
CA GLU A 127 -10.72 32.35 -2.75
C GLU A 127 -10.78 31.03 -1.96
N ASP A 128 -11.97 30.45 -1.80
CA ASP A 128 -12.13 29.17 -1.15
C ASP A 128 -11.41 28.05 -1.92
N ALA A 129 -10.41 27.43 -1.27
CA ALA A 129 -9.54 26.44 -1.91
C ALA A 129 -10.27 25.15 -2.28
N ALA A 130 -11.25 24.72 -1.48
CA ALA A 130 -11.98 23.49 -1.73
C ALA A 130 -12.96 23.66 -2.91
N ALA A 131 -13.74 24.75 -2.92
CA ALA A 131 -14.65 25.05 -4.02
C ALA A 131 -13.89 25.31 -5.34
N ARG A 132 -12.74 25.98 -5.27
CA ARG A 132 -11.86 26.20 -6.43
C ARG A 132 -11.34 24.85 -7.00
N ALA A 133 -10.86 23.96 -6.15
CA ALA A 133 -10.36 22.64 -6.56
C ALA A 133 -11.49 21.82 -7.21
N GLU A 134 -12.68 21.82 -6.63
CA GLU A 134 -13.85 21.13 -7.17
C GLU A 134 -14.31 21.75 -8.51
N ALA A 135 -14.23 23.07 -8.67
CA ALA A 135 -14.51 23.74 -9.93
C ALA A 135 -13.51 23.33 -11.03
N VAL A 136 -12.21 23.19 -10.69
CA VAL A 136 -11.19 22.68 -11.63
C VAL A 136 -11.52 21.23 -12.06
N ALA A 137 -11.84 20.37 -11.12
CA ALA A 137 -12.21 18.99 -11.41
C ALA A 137 -13.46 18.90 -12.30
N THR A 138 -14.47 19.71 -11.99
CA THR A 138 -15.71 19.82 -12.79
C THR A 138 -15.42 20.35 -14.19
N ALA A 139 -14.61 21.41 -14.34
CA ALA A 139 -14.25 21.97 -15.64
C ALA A 139 -13.50 20.96 -16.52
N VAL A 140 -12.53 20.24 -15.95
CA VAL A 140 -11.81 19.17 -16.68
C VAL A 140 -12.77 18.08 -17.14
N THR A 141 -13.70 17.67 -16.31
CA THR A 141 -14.71 16.65 -16.66
C THR A 141 -15.64 17.12 -17.79
N LEU A 142 -16.10 18.36 -17.73
CA LEU A 142 -16.99 18.94 -18.76
C LEU A 142 -16.28 19.17 -20.10
N LEU A 143 -14.99 19.51 -20.07
CA LEU A 143 -14.17 19.72 -21.26
C LEU A 143 -13.77 18.41 -21.93
N GLY A 144 -13.65 17.32 -21.17
CA GLY A 144 -13.18 16.04 -21.67
C GLY A 144 -11.76 16.14 -22.27
N ASP A 145 -11.58 15.72 -23.53
CA ASP A 145 -10.29 15.78 -24.25
C ASP A 145 -9.79 17.22 -24.45
N LYS A 146 -10.69 18.20 -24.58
CA LYS A 146 -10.33 19.63 -24.69
C LYS A 146 -9.65 20.18 -23.43
N ALA A 147 -9.79 19.50 -22.29
CA ALA A 147 -9.10 19.86 -21.06
C ALA A 147 -7.56 19.80 -21.21
N LEU A 148 -7.06 18.93 -22.10
CA LEU A 148 -5.62 18.78 -22.34
C LEU A 148 -4.96 20.08 -22.80
N ALA A 149 -5.67 20.91 -23.58
CA ALA A 149 -5.15 22.22 -24.01
C ALA A 149 -4.85 23.18 -22.83
N ARG A 150 -5.49 22.96 -21.68
CA ARG A 150 -5.33 23.78 -20.47
C ARG A 150 -4.55 23.06 -19.36
N LEU A 151 -4.26 21.78 -19.53
CA LEU A 151 -3.68 20.95 -18.46
C LEU A 151 -2.34 21.51 -17.97
N GLN A 152 -1.46 21.94 -18.87
CA GLN A 152 -0.16 22.48 -18.46
C GLN A 152 -0.30 23.74 -17.59
N SER A 153 -1.22 24.64 -17.92
CA SER A 153 -1.47 25.84 -17.12
C SER A 153 -2.09 25.50 -15.76
N LEU A 154 -2.95 24.50 -15.70
CA LEU A 154 -3.53 24.02 -14.43
C LEU A 154 -2.50 23.31 -13.54
N LEU A 155 -1.58 22.56 -14.13
CA LEU A 155 -0.49 21.91 -13.40
C LEU A 155 0.58 22.91 -12.91
N ALA A 156 0.73 24.04 -13.58
CA ALA A 156 1.64 25.12 -13.19
C ALA A 156 0.99 26.13 -12.22
N ASP A 157 -0.26 25.96 -11.88
CA ASP A 157 -0.98 26.87 -11.00
C ASP A 157 -0.54 26.70 -9.54
N GLU A 158 0.00 27.78 -8.96
CA GLU A 158 0.53 27.77 -7.58
C GLU A 158 -0.56 27.83 -6.51
N ARG A 159 -1.81 28.09 -6.90
CA ARG A 159 -2.91 28.15 -5.93
C ARG A 159 -3.19 26.76 -5.34
N PRO A 160 -3.38 26.66 -4.02
CA PRO A 160 -3.59 25.38 -3.35
C PRO A 160 -4.73 24.55 -3.96
N GLY A 161 -4.45 23.28 -4.25
CA GLY A 161 -5.43 22.30 -4.73
C GLY A 161 -5.73 22.32 -6.23
N VAL A 162 -5.28 23.31 -7.00
CA VAL A 162 -5.57 23.39 -8.45
C VAL A 162 -4.87 22.29 -9.23
N ALA A 163 -3.56 22.15 -9.06
CA ALA A 163 -2.77 21.15 -9.76
C ALA A 163 -3.20 19.71 -9.39
N ASP A 164 -3.48 19.47 -8.11
CA ASP A 164 -3.96 18.16 -7.63
C ASP A 164 -5.34 17.83 -8.20
N ALA A 165 -6.26 18.78 -8.17
CA ALA A 165 -7.61 18.61 -8.73
C ALA A 165 -7.57 18.32 -10.23
N ALA A 166 -6.74 19.05 -10.99
CA ALA A 166 -6.54 18.82 -12.42
C ALA A 166 -5.96 17.43 -12.68
N THR A 167 -4.96 17.03 -11.89
CA THR A 167 -4.35 15.68 -11.97
C THR A 167 -5.39 14.60 -11.75
N HIS A 168 -6.13 14.63 -10.64
CA HIS A 168 -7.14 13.63 -10.31
C HIS A 168 -8.26 13.58 -11.37
N ALA A 169 -8.71 14.73 -11.84
CA ALA A 169 -9.78 14.79 -12.84
C ALA A 169 -9.32 14.20 -14.18
N VAL A 170 -8.11 14.51 -14.67
CA VAL A 170 -7.55 13.93 -15.90
C VAL A 170 -7.31 12.43 -15.77
N VAL A 171 -6.85 11.98 -14.59
CA VAL A 171 -6.71 10.54 -14.32
C VAL A 171 -8.04 9.82 -14.43
N ALA A 172 -9.13 10.42 -13.96
CA ALA A 172 -10.48 9.85 -13.97
C ALA A 172 -11.20 9.90 -15.33
N LEU A 173 -10.71 10.69 -16.30
CA LEU A 173 -11.34 10.79 -17.62
C LEU A 173 -11.38 9.43 -18.34
N PRO A 174 -12.56 8.93 -18.77
CA PRO A 174 -12.71 7.67 -19.47
C PRO A 174 -12.39 7.77 -20.97
N LEU A 175 -11.34 8.51 -21.32
CA LEU A 175 -10.97 8.81 -22.72
C LEU A 175 -9.59 8.26 -23.06
N PRO A 176 -9.33 7.85 -24.31
CA PRO A 176 -8.04 7.32 -24.76
C PRO A 176 -7.04 8.45 -25.05
N ILE A 177 -6.69 9.23 -24.04
CA ILE A 177 -5.82 10.42 -24.14
C ILE A 177 -4.31 10.11 -23.89
N GLY A 178 -3.94 8.84 -23.73
CA GLY A 178 -2.57 8.43 -23.38
C GLY A 178 -1.51 8.92 -24.37
N GLY A 179 -1.77 8.82 -25.67
CA GLY A 179 -0.85 9.34 -26.70
C GLY A 179 -0.62 10.85 -26.61
N ALA A 180 -1.70 11.61 -26.43
CA ALA A 180 -1.63 13.06 -26.27
C ALA A 180 -0.89 13.48 -24.98
N LEU A 181 -1.05 12.73 -23.89
CA LEU A 181 -0.30 12.95 -22.65
C LEU A 181 1.20 12.64 -22.82
N VAL A 182 1.57 11.62 -23.61
CA VAL A 182 2.96 11.33 -23.96
C VAL A 182 3.56 12.49 -24.78
N ASP A 183 2.86 12.96 -25.82
CA ASP A 183 3.30 14.10 -26.63
C ASP A 183 3.48 15.37 -25.77
N MET A 184 2.53 15.58 -24.85
CA MET A 184 2.60 16.70 -23.91
C MET A 184 3.80 16.59 -22.96
N ALA A 185 4.10 15.40 -22.42
CA ALA A 185 5.24 15.18 -21.53
C ALA A 185 6.57 15.41 -22.24
N LEU A 186 6.67 15.02 -23.51
CA LEU A 186 7.86 15.28 -24.35
C LEU A 186 8.08 16.76 -24.61
N ALA A 187 7.02 17.52 -24.86
CA ALA A 187 7.07 18.95 -25.14
C ALA A 187 7.10 19.87 -23.91
N ALA A 188 6.75 19.32 -22.72
CA ALA A 188 6.62 20.11 -21.50
C ALA A 188 7.96 20.63 -20.97
N PRO A 189 7.96 21.82 -20.31
CA PRO A 189 9.11 22.25 -19.53
C PRO A 189 9.43 21.27 -18.40
N PRO A 190 10.71 21.16 -17.97
CA PRO A 190 11.17 20.18 -16.99
C PRO A 190 10.30 20.14 -15.70
N ALA A 191 9.90 21.31 -15.19
CA ALA A 191 9.10 21.41 -13.96
C ALA A 191 7.74 20.68 -14.03
N LEU A 192 7.14 20.53 -15.21
CA LEU A 192 5.84 19.87 -15.38
C LEU A 192 5.93 18.40 -15.78
N ARG A 193 7.10 17.93 -16.23
CA ARG A 193 7.28 16.54 -16.66
C ARG A 193 6.94 15.52 -15.56
N PRO A 194 7.38 15.68 -14.30
CA PRO A 194 7.06 14.72 -13.24
C PRO A 194 5.56 14.55 -13.03
N ALA A 195 4.78 15.64 -13.06
CA ALA A 195 3.33 15.60 -12.91
C ALA A 195 2.66 14.85 -14.07
N LEU A 196 3.07 15.11 -15.32
CA LEU A 196 2.54 14.42 -16.51
C LEU A 196 2.90 12.93 -16.52
N LEU A 197 4.12 12.57 -16.12
CA LEU A 197 4.55 11.17 -15.97
C LEU A 197 3.74 10.46 -14.87
N SER A 198 3.44 11.15 -13.77
CA SER A 198 2.59 10.62 -12.70
C SER A 198 1.16 10.37 -13.19
N ILE A 199 0.58 11.27 -13.99
CA ILE A 199 -0.75 11.08 -14.61
C ILE A 199 -0.76 9.82 -15.49
N LEU A 200 0.24 9.66 -16.37
CA LEU A 200 0.39 8.47 -17.22
C LEU A 200 0.49 7.18 -16.39
N GLN A 201 1.26 7.21 -15.28
CA GLN A 201 1.40 6.09 -14.37
C GLN A 201 0.06 5.72 -13.69
N GLN A 202 -0.65 6.71 -13.15
CA GLN A 202 -1.93 6.49 -12.45
C GLN A 202 -3.02 6.00 -13.40
N ARG A 203 -3.04 6.49 -14.64
CA ARG A 203 -3.93 6.01 -15.70
C ARG A 203 -3.54 4.62 -16.23
N ARG A 204 -2.37 4.12 -15.87
CA ARG A 204 -1.79 2.86 -16.38
C ARG A 204 -1.65 2.84 -17.91
N GLU A 205 -1.33 3.97 -18.48
CA GLU A 205 -1.13 4.12 -19.93
C GLU A 205 0.19 3.47 -20.36
N ARG A 206 0.09 2.35 -21.06
CA ARG A 206 1.26 1.62 -21.57
C ARG A 206 1.63 1.98 -23.00
N THR A 207 0.67 2.53 -23.73
CA THR A 207 0.83 2.89 -25.14
C THR A 207 1.88 3.98 -25.29
N GLN A 208 2.87 3.75 -26.14
CA GLN A 208 3.91 4.72 -26.51
C GLN A 208 4.86 5.17 -25.38
N ILE A 209 4.84 4.57 -24.18
CA ILE A 209 5.77 4.98 -23.10
C ILE A 209 7.25 4.84 -23.50
N ALA A 210 7.58 3.95 -24.43
CA ALA A 210 8.94 3.81 -24.96
C ALA A 210 9.51 5.12 -25.52
N ARG A 211 8.65 6.01 -26.04
CA ARG A 211 9.06 7.34 -26.55
C ARG A 211 9.57 8.27 -25.45
N LEU A 212 9.15 8.03 -24.20
CA LEU A 212 9.55 8.85 -23.06
C LEU A 212 11.01 8.59 -22.62
N ALA A 213 11.65 7.51 -23.10
CA ALA A 213 13.03 7.18 -22.73
C ALA A 213 14.02 8.32 -23.00
N VAL A 214 13.79 9.11 -24.04
CA VAL A 214 14.61 10.28 -24.38
C VAL A 214 14.66 11.34 -23.25
N LEU A 215 13.66 11.38 -22.37
CA LEU A 215 13.64 12.30 -21.25
C LEU A 215 14.70 11.95 -20.17
N ALA A 216 15.24 10.73 -20.19
CA ALA A 216 16.33 10.35 -19.28
C ALA A 216 17.63 11.14 -19.59
N ASP A 217 17.90 11.41 -20.86
CA ASP A 217 19.10 12.14 -21.28
C ASP A 217 18.95 13.66 -21.10
N GLN A 218 17.73 14.16 -21.27
CA GLN A 218 17.42 15.59 -21.31
C GLN A 218 16.79 16.13 -20.00
N GLY A 219 16.39 15.23 -19.10
CA GLY A 219 15.67 15.57 -17.88
C GLY A 219 16.56 15.96 -16.71
N ASP A 220 15.97 16.71 -15.78
CA ASP A 220 16.49 16.89 -14.43
C ASP A 220 16.28 15.63 -13.57
N THR A 221 16.81 15.62 -12.34
CA THR A 221 16.67 14.50 -11.40
C THR A 221 15.21 14.15 -11.16
N ALA A 222 14.32 15.12 -10.99
CA ALA A 222 12.89 14.88 -10.74
C ALA A 222 12.21 14.18 -11.93
N THR A 223 12.51 14.60 -13.16
CA THR A 223 12.03 13.94 -14.38
C THR A 223 12.55 12.50 -14.49
N ARG A 224 13.84 12.26 -14.21
CA ARG A 224 14.44 10.92 -14.23
C ARG A 224 13.83 10.01 -13.18
N GLN A 225 13.59 10.52 -11.97
CA GLN A 225 12.90 9.77 -10.89
C GLN A 225 11.50 9.36 -11.31
N ALA A 226 10.69 10.30 -11.80
CA ALA A 226 9.32 10.04 -12.26
C ALA A 226 9.29 9.03 -13.42
N LEU A 227 10.28 9.11 -14.33
CA LEU A 227 10.42 8.18 -15.43
C LEU A 227 10.73 6.75 -14.93
N CYS A 228 11.67 6.60 -14.00
CA CYS A 228 11.98 5.30 -13.37
C CYS A 228 10.77 4.71 -12.65
N GLN A 229 9.98 5.52 -11.96
CA GLN A 229 8.75 5.10 -11.31
C GLN A 229 7.70 4.62 -12.33
N LEU A 230 7.50 5.38 -13.39
CA LEU A 230 6.57 5.04 -14.47
C LEU A 230 6.96 3.71 -15.13
N TYR A 231 8.24 3.54 -15.53
CA TYR A 231 8.72 2.30 -16.13
C TYR A 231 8.64 1.12 -15.16
N GLY A 232 8.93 1.32 -13.88
CA GLY A 232 8.79 0.29 -12.85
C GLY A 232 7.40 -0.33 -12.79
N VAL A 233 6.36 0.49 -13.02
CA VAL A 233 4.95 0.05 -13.01
C VAL A 233 4.48 -0.45 -14.36
N LEU A 234 4.89 0.18 -15.47
CA LEU A 234 4.20 0.05 -16.77
C LEU A 234 5.03 -0.63 -17.85
N CYS A 235 6.37 -0.64 -17.78
CA CYS A 235 7.21 -1.16 -18.88
C CYS A 235 6.84 -2.59 -19.26
N ALA A 236 7.02 -2.90 -20.54
CA ALA A 236 6.99 -4.26 -21.07
C ALA A 236 8.33 -4.97 -20.82
N PRO A 237 8.41 -6.31 -20.91
CA PRO A 237 9.65 -7.06 -20.68
C PRO A 237 10.83 -6.57 -21.55
N GLU A 238 10.55 -6.20 -22.80
CA GLU A 238 11.55 -5.72 -23.77
C GLU A 238 12.15 -4.35 -23.38
N GLN A 239 11.46 -3.62 -22.49
CA GLN A 239 11.88 -2.30 -22.01
C GLN A 239 12.61 -2.37 -20.66
N LEU A 240 12.77 -3.57 -20.10
CA LEU A 240 13.40 -3.75 -18.78
C LEU A 240 14.88 -3.28 -18.80
N SER A 241 15.59 -3.41 -19.92
CA SER A 241 16.98 -2.95 -20.07
C SER A 241 17.13 -1.46 -19.75
N PHE A 242 16.12 -0.65 -20.08
CA PHE A 242 16.13 0.79 -19.78
C PHE A 242 16.36 1.07 -18.30
N LEU A 243 15.67 0.35 -17.40
CA LEU A 243 15.80 0.56 -15.95
C LEU A 243 17.19 0.18 -15.43
N PHE A 244 17.80 -0.88 -15.97
CA PHE A 244 19.17 -1.25 -15.64
C PHE A 244 20.17 -0.17 -16.12
N GLU A 245 19.95 0.39 -17.31
CA GLU A 245 20.75 1.49 -17.86
C GLU A 245 20.63 2.75 -16.99
N GLN A 246 19.42 3.02 -16.43
CA GLN A 246 19.23 4.13 -15.49
C GLN A 246 20.02 3.94 -14.19
N ILE A 247 20.15 2.72 -13.66
CA ILE A 247 21.01 2.45 -12.49
C ILE A 247 22.46 2.75 -12.80
N VAL A 248 22.94 2.31 -13.96
CA VAL A 248 24.34 2.56 -14.40
C VAL A 248 24.60 4.06 -14.55
N ALA A 249 23.72 4.76 -15.26
CA ALA A 249 23.84 6.19 -15.52
C ALA A 249 23.77 7.04 -14.22
N ALA A 250 22.83 6.73 -13.34
CA ALA A 250 22.66 7.42 -12.05
C ALA A 250 23.88 7.22 -11.15
N GLY A 251 24.43 6.00 -11.10
CA GLY A 251 25.64 5.69 -10.35
C GLY A 251 26.87 6.42 -10.89
N ALA A 252 27.00 6.54 -12.23
CA ALA A 252 28.07 7.29 -12.87
C ALA A 252 27.96 8.80 -12.64
N ALA A 253 26.72 9.33 -12.61
CA ALA A 253 26.43 10.73 -12.30
C ALA A 253 26.61 11.09 -10.81
N GLY A 254 26.64 10.09 -9.93
CA GLY A 254 26.69 10.29 -8.48
C GLY A 254 25.38 10.82 -7.88
N ASP A 255 24.26 10.74 -8.60
CA ASP A 255 22.94 11.20 -8.19
C ASP A 255 22.23 10.10 -7.39
N ASP A 256 22.28 10.18 -6.06
CA ASP A 256 21.76 9.15 -5.16
C ASP A 256 20.22 9.08 -5.19
N ASP A 257 19.54 10.18 -5.44
CA ASP A 257 18.07 10.24 -5.54
C ASP A 257 17.58 9.55 -6.82
N TRP A 258 18.21 9.82 -7.94
CA TRP A 258 17.93 9.12 -9.19
C TRP A 258 18.28 7.64 -9.08
N LEU A 259 19.45 7.30 -8.51
CA LEU A 259 19.86 5.92 -8.31
C LEU A 259 18.85 5.14 -7.47
N GLY A 260 18.34 5.73 -6.37
CA GLY A 260 17.33 5.12 -5.53
C GLY A 260 15.99 4.91 -6.25
N ALA A 261 15.59 5.84 -7.12
CA ALA A 261 14.38 5.70 -7.95
C ALA A 261 14.54 4.61 -9.01
N ALA A 262 15.69 4.55 -9.67
CA ALA A 262 16.02 3.54 -10.68
C ALA A 262 16.08 2.13 -10.06
N GLU A 263 16.68 1.98 -8.88
CA GLU A 263 16.72 0.72 -8.12
C GLU A 263 15.30 0.24 -7.77
N LYS A 264 14.47 1.12 -7.20
CA LYS A 264 13.07 0.79 -6.84
C LYS A 264 12.25 0.40 -8.08
N GLY A 265 12.35 1.20 -9.15
CA GLY A 265 11.65 0.94 -10.41
C GLY A 265 12.08 -0.40 -11.02
N CYS A 266 13.38 -0.68 -11.07
CA CYS A 266 13.93 -1.93 -11.59
C CYS A 266 13.47 -3.13 -10.75
N ALA A 267 13.54 -3.05 -9.43
CA ALA A 267 13.06 -4.10 -8.53
C ALA A 267 11.55 -4.35 -8.70
N GLN A 268 10.76 -3.29 -8.89
CA GLN A 268 9.32 -3.41 -9.12
C GLN A 268 9.01 -4.07 -10.47
N ALA A 269 9.70 -3.70 -11.53
CA ALA A 269 9.55 -4.33 -12.84
C ALA A 269 9.95 -5.81 -12.80
N CYS A 270 11.09 -6.15 -12.19
CA CYS A 270 11.55 -7.53 -12.05
C CYS A 270 10.56 -8.42 -11.28
N ARG A 271 9.87 -7.90 -10.26
CA ARG A 271 8.80 -8.66 -9.56
C ARG A 271 7.59 -8.96 -10.44
N ARG A 272 7.32 -8.13 -11.44
CA ARG A 272 6.19 -8.32 -12.35
C ARG A 272 6.49 -9.35 -13.44
N PHE A 273 7.74 -9.50 -13.82
CA PHE A 273 8.13 -10.41 -14.89
C PHE A 273 8.51 -11.77 -14.34
N ALA A 274 7.90 -12.81 -14.88
CA ALA A 274 8.07 -14.20 -14.43
C ALA A 274 9.38 -14.86 -14.91
N ASP A 275 10.27 -14.13 -15.62
CA ASP A 275 11.53 -14.65 -16.15
C ASP A 275 12.74 -14.16 -15.34
N PRO A 276 13.15 -14.91 -14.30
CA PRO A 276 14.31 -14.56 -13.51
C PRO A 276 15.64 -14.68 -14.28
N VAL A 277 15.71 -15.48 -15.34
CA VAL A 277 16.94 -15.67 -16.15
C VAL A 277 17.19 -14.43 -16.98
N ALA A 278 16.18 -13.92 -17.67
CA ALA A 278 16.29 -12.69 -18.44
C ALA A 278 16.68 -11.49 -17.54
N CYS A 279 16.05 -11.39 -16.36
CA CYS A 279 16.40 -10.37 -15.37
C CYS A 279 17.87 -10.47 -14.95
N MET A 280 18.36 -11.66 -14.60
CA MET A 280 19.75 -11.86 -14.19
C MET A 280 20.75 -11.59 -15.33
N THR A 281 20.43 -11.90 -16.57
CA THR A 281 21.26 -11.60 -17.74
C THR A 281 21.47 -10.09 -17.90
N LEU A 282 20.39 -9.30 -17.82
CA LEU A 282 20.46 -7.83 -17.88
C LEU A 282 21.22 -7.27 -16.68
N LEU A 283 20.97 -7.80 -15.48
CA LEU A 283 21.63 -7.38 -14.25
C LEU A 283 23.14 -7.58 -14.33
N ARG A 284 23.62 -8.77 -14.72
CA ARG A 284 25.05 -9.06 -14.86
C ARG A 284 25.74 -8.11 -15.86
N ARG A 285 25.08 -7.91 -17.02
CA ARG A 285 25.60 -6.98 -18.04
C ARG A 285 25.69 -5.53 -17.52
N ALA A 286 24.73 -5.10 -16.71
CA ALA A 286 24.76 -3.79 -16.07
C ALA A 286 25.86 -3.73 -15.00
N TYR A 287 25.99 -4.78 -14.18
CA TYR A 287 26.98 -4.89 -13.12
C TYR A 287 28.42 -4.74 -13.63
N GLU A 288 28.76 -5.42 -14.72
CA GLU A 288 30.09 -5.36 -15.35
C GLU A 288 30.49 -3.93 -15.77
N LYS A 289 29.52 -3.10 -16.15
CA LYS A 289 29.74 -1.72 -16.63
C LYS A 289 29.67 -0.66 -15.52
N SER A 290 29.36 -1.08 -14.29
CA SER A 290 29.01 -0.17 -13.20
C SER A 290 30.18 0.12 -12.27
N GLY A 291 30.22 1.33 -11.72
CA GLY A 291 31.03 1.66 -10.54
C GLY A 291 30.36 1.21 -9.22
N SER A 292 31.05 1.40 -8.11
CA SER A 292 30.71 0.89 -6.77
C SER A 292 29.26 1.14 -6.34
N LYS A 293 28.76 2.37 -6.44
CA LYS A 293 27.39 2.72 -6.04
C LYS A 293 26.32 1.99 -6.86
N ALA A 294 26.49 1.94 -8.18
CA ALA A 294 25.56 1.25 -9.05
C ALA A 294 25.63 -0.27 -8.86
N ARG A 295 26.82 -0.85 -8.66
CA ARG A 295 26.98 -2.27 -8.30
C ARG A 295 26.21 -2.60 -7.02
N ALA A 296 26.37 -1.79 -5.98
CA ALA A 296 25.64 -1.96 -4.72
C ALA A 296 24.10 -1.93 -4.92
N ALA A 297 23.58 -1.02 -5.75
CA ALA A 297 22.16 -0.96 -6.11
C ALA A 297 21.71 -2.21 -6.88
N LEU A 298 22.49 -2.67 -7.86
CA LEU A 298 22.22 -3.87 -8.64
C LEU A 298 22.20 -5.14 -7.77
N LEU A 299 23.07 -5.26 -6.77
CA LEU A 299 23.04 -6.36 -5.81
C LEU A 299 21.73 -6.37 -5.01
N ARG A 300 21.19 -5.21 -4.63
CA ARG A 300 19.87 -5.14 -3.98
C ARG A 300 18.74 -5.57 -4.92
N VAL A 301 18.82 -5.25 -6.21
CA VAL A 301 17.88 -5.76 -7.22
C VAL A 301 18.00 -7.26 -7.40
N ALA A 302 19.21 -7.84 -7.29
CA ALA A 302 19.44 -9.29 -7.39
C ALA A 302 18.67 -10.11 -6.32
N ALA A 303 18.29 -9.51 -5.20
CA ALA A 303 17.44 -10.14 -4.19
C ALA A 303 16.00 -10.42 -4.69
N VAL A 304 15.56 -9.81 -5.79
CA VAL A 304 14.20 -9.99 -6.34
C VAL A 304 14.03 -11.37 -6.99
N PRO A 305 14.86 -11.79 -7.98
CA PRO A 305 14.81 -13.14 -8.50
C PRO A 305 15.22 -14.19 -7.49
N ALA A 306 16.10 -13.85 -6.55
CA ALA A 306 16.56 -14.67 -5.41
C ALA A 306 16.93 -16.12 -5.78
N ASN A 307 17.47 -16.33 -6.97
CA ASN A 307 17.89 -17.63 -7.51
C ASN A 307 19.38 -17.91 -7.24
N ASP A 308 19.86 -19.07 -7.68
CA ASP A 308 21.24 -19.48 -7.50
C ASP A 308 22.25 -18.56 -8.23
N ASP A 309 21.87 -18.04 -9.41
CA ASP A 309 22.69 -17.10 -10.16
C ASP A 309 22.88 -15.78 -9.41
N ALA A 310 21.82 -15.29 -8.77
CA ALA A 310 21.88 -14.07 -7.95
C ALA A 310 22.73 -14.30 -6.69
N MET A 311 22.62 -15.48 -6.06
CA MET A 311 23.48 -15.85 -4.92
C MET A 311 24.94 -16.00 -5.34
N ALA A 312 25.21 -16.55 -6.51
CA ALA A 312 26.59 -16.65 -7.04
C ALA A 312 27.18 -15.25 -7.29
N LEU A 313 26.38 -14.32 -7.81
CA LEU A 313 26.81 -12.93 -7.99
C LEU A 313 27.15 -12.27 -6.64
N LEU A 314 26.33 -12.46 -5.61
CA LEU A 314 26.62 -11.94 -4.27
C LEU A 314 27.91 -12.48 -3.67
N ARG A 315 28.18 -13.78 -3.84
CA ARG A 315 29.43 -14.40 -3.38
C ARG A 315 30.64 -13.85 -4.11
N SER A 316 30.54 -13.62 -5.43
CA SER A 316 31.59 -12.98 -6.21
C SER A 316 31.84 -11.54 -5.76
N ALA A 317 30.77 -10.77 -5.60
CA ALA A 317 30.82 -9.38 -5.15
C ALA A 317 31.42 -9.22 -3.73
N TRP A 318 31.21 -10.20 -2.85
CA TRP A 318 31.83 -10.24 -1.52
C TRP A 318 33.35 -10.37 -1.57
N GLN A 319 33.90 -10.97 -2.61
CA GLN A 319 35.34 -11.18 -2.79
C GLN A 319 36.05 -10.00 -3.50
N GLU A 320 35.29 -8.97 -3.90
CA GLU A 320 35.86 -7.78 -4.50
C GLU A 320 36.57 -6.91 -3.44
N ASP A 321 37.67 -6.27 -3.82
CA ASP A 321 38.39 -5.35 -2.92
C ASP A 321 37.63 -4.05 -2.62
N ASP A 322 36.51 -3.84 -3.29
CA ASP A 322 35.62 -2.68 -3.11
C ASP A 322 34.72 -2.88 -1.87
N THR A 323 35.01 -2.15 -0.80
CA THR A 323 34.29 -2.24 0.47
C THR A 323 32.81 -1.84 0.35
N VAL A 324 32.43 -0.95 -0.55
CA VAL A 324 31.04 -0.55 -0.80
C VAL A 324 30.26 -1.72 -1.41
N VAL A 325 30.87 -2.42 -2.33
CA VAL A 325 30.27 -3.56 -3.02
C VAL A 325 30.19 -4.78 -2.11
N SER A 326 31.28 -5.12 -1.42
CA SER A 326 31.33 -6.26 -0.51
C SER A 326 30.36 -6.07 0.68
N GLU A 327 30.29 -4.89 1.27
CA GLU A 327 29.31 -4.60 2.33
C GLU A 327 27.86 -4.69 1.82
N ALA A 328 27.58 -4.19 0.61
CA ALA A 328 26.26 -4.32 0.00
C ALA A 328 25.88 -5.78 -0.24
N ALA A 329 26.82 -6.60 -0.73
CA ALA A 329 26.61 -8.03 -0.94
C ALA A 329 26.22 -8.74 0.37
N LEU A 330 26.93 -8.44 1.45
CA LEU A 330 26.63 -9.00 2.78
C LEU A 330 25.28 -8.55 3.32
N ARG A 331 24.95 -7.26 3.23
CA ARG A 331 23.65 -6.73 3.66
C ARG A 331 22.50 -7.41 2.93
N VAL A 332 22.64 -7.55 1.60
CA VAL A 332 21.65 -8.25 0.77
C VAL A 332 21.54 -9.72 1.16
N ALA A 333 22.66 -10.41 1.39
CA ALA A 333 22.66 -11.81 1.83
C ALA A 333 22.05 -11.98 3.23
N ALA A 334 22.32 -11.07 4.16
CA ALA A 334 21.73 -11.09 5.51
C ALA A 334 20.19 -10.95 5.47
N ASP A 335 19.66 -10.20 4.48
CA ASP A 335 18.21 -10.01 4.27
C ASP A 335 17.64 -10.94 3.19
N TRP A 336 18.40 -11.91 2.70
CA TRP A 336 18.00 -12.81 1.63
C TRP A 336 16.67 -13.52 1.93
N PRO A 337 15.76 -13.62 0.95
CA PRO A 337 14.41 -14.15 1.22
C PRO A 337 14.37 -15.66 1.49
N THR A 338 15.36 -16.42 1.03
CA THR A 338 15.43 -17.87 1.15
C THR A 338 16.62 -18.34 1.97
N VAL A 339 16.60 -19.60 2.37
CA VAL A 339 17.68 -20.24 3.15
C VAL A 339 18.98 -20.46 2.36
N ALA A 340 18.99 -20.19 1.05
CA ALA A 340 20.16 -20.34 0.19
C ALA A 340 21.37 -19.49 0.62
N ALA A 341 21.13 -18.41 1.38
CA ALA A 341 22.20 -17.55 1.92
C ALA A 341 22.90 -18.16 3.17
N LEU A 342 22.30 -19.13 3.86
CA LEU A 342 22.84 -19.67 5.13
C LEU A 342 24.29 -20.16 5.03
N PRO A 343 24.69 -20.97 4.01
CA PRO A 343 26.08 -21.44 3.93
C PRO A 343 27.07 -20.27 3.82
N PHE A 344 26.73 -19.25 3.04
CA PHE A 344 27.57 -18.05 2.88
C PHE A 344 27.66 -17.23 4.18
N LEU A 345 26.52 -16.99 4.85
CA LEU A 345 26.50 -16.23 6.10
C LEU A 345 27.27 -16.94 7.22
N ARG A 346 27.20 -18.28 7.28
CA ARG A 346 27.95 -19.08 8.26
C ARG A 346 29.46 -18.93 8.12
N THR A 347 30.00 -18.87 6.91
CA THR A 347 31.44 -18.67 6.71
C THR A 347 31.91 -17.35 7.31
N ILE A 348 31.06 -16.29 7.21
CA ILE A 348 31.40 -14.98 7.76
C ILE A 348 31.29 -14.95 9.28
N VAL A 349 30.28 -15.59 9.87
CA VAL A 349 30.11 -15.72 11.33
C VAL A 349 31.29 -16.46 11.98
N GLN A 350 31.84 -17.46 11.30
CA GLN A 350 32.91 -18.31 11.79
C GLN A 350 34.32 -17.72 11.58
N ALA A 351 34.45 -16.66 10.80
CA ALA A 351 35.75 -16.03 10.55
C ALA A 351 36.32 -15.42 11.85
N GLU A 352 37.53 -15.84 12.25
CA GLU A 352 38.16 -15.39 13.50
C GLU A 352 38.55 -13.92 13.47
N ASP A 353 39.13 -13.45 12.36
CA ASP A 353 39.66 -12.10 12.17
C ASP A 353 38.73 -11.18 11.34
N GLY A 354 37.42 -11.50 11.34
CA GLY A 354 36.44 -10.77 10.55
C GLY A 354 36.07 -9.39 11.14
N ASN A 355 35.66 -8.47 10.28
CA ASN A 355 35.08 -7.20 10.68
C ASN A 355 33.85 -7.43 11.57
N ALA A 356 33.85 -6.87 12.77
CA ALA A 356 32.79 -7.05 13.77
C ALA A 356 31.39 -6.68 13.24
N LEU A 357 31.25 -5.62 12.44
CA LEU A 357 29.96 -5.23 11.85
C LEU A 357 29.47 -6.30 10.88
N TRP A 358 30.33 -6.86 10.07
CA TRP A 358 29.99 -7.89 9.09
C TRP A 358 29.54 -9.19 9.77
N GLN A 359 30.25 -9.56 10.86
CA GLN A 359 29.87 -10.73 11.65
C GLN A 359 28.48 -10.55 12.30
N ILE A 360 28.17 -9.33 12.81
CA ILE A 360 26.85 -9.03 13.36
C ILE A 360 25.74 -9.18 12.30
N LEU A 361 25.95 -8.64 11.10
CA LEU A 361 24.98 -8.74 10.00
C LEU A 361 24.77 -10.19 9.59
N ALA A 362 25.86 -10.94 9.39
CA ALA A 362 25.80 -12.36 9.06
C ALA A 362 25.11 -13.18 10.13
N PHE A 363 25.43 -12.93 11.41
CA PHE A 363 24.82 -13.59 12.56
C PHE A 363 23.30 -13.39 12.58
N ARG A 364 22.84 -12.14 12.43
CA ARG A 364 21.40 -11.82 12.34
C ARG A 364 20.72 -12.54 11.19
N GLY A 365 21.38 -12.59 10.03
CA GLY A 365 20.91 -13.35 8.87
C GLY A 365 20.76 -14.85 9.17
N CYS A 366 21.73 -15.46 9.84
CA CYS A 366 21.66 -16.86 10.26
C CYS A 366 20.49 -17.09 11.21
N VAL A 367 20.37 -16.30 12.28
CA VAL A 367 19.27 -16.45 13.27
C VAL A 367 17.90 -16.32 12.59
N ARG A 368 17.76 -15.42 11.61
CA ARG A 368 16.52 -15.20 10.87
C ARG A 368 16.17 -16.37 9.93
N LEU A 369 17.17 -16.97 9.29
CA LEU A 369 16.97 -17.97 8.23
C LEU A 369 16.88 -19.41 8.77
N ILE A 370 17.57 -19.74 9.86
CA ILE A 370 17.56 -21.11 10.42
C ILE A 370 16.13 -21.62 10.68
N PRO A 371 15.21 -20.86 11.31
CA PRO A 371 13.84 -21.33 11.53
C PRO A 371 13.01 -21.53 10.26
N ARG A 372 13.50 -21.05 9.10
CA ARG A 372 12.84 -21.18 7.80
C ARG A 372 13.29 -22.37 6.98
N GLN A 373 14.29 -23.13 7.46
CA GLN A 373 14.76 -24.33 6.80
C GLN A 373 13.68 -25.42 6.84
N SER A 374 13.60 -26.22 5.77
CA SER A 374 12.70 -27.37 5.68
C SER A 374 13.35 -28.62 6.31
N ILE A 375 13.89 -28.47 7.53
CA ILE A 375 14.48 -29.52 8.35
C ILE A 375 13.65 -29.74 9.62
N GLY A 376 13.92 -30.79 10.37
CA GLY A 376 13.26 -31.08 11.65
C GLY A 376 13.43 -29.94 12.67
N ARG A 377 12.41 -29.71 13.51
CA ARG A 377 12.45 -28.64 14.53
C ARG A 377 13.61 -28.84 15.52
N GLY A 378 13.89 -30.09 15.87
CA GLY A 378 15.06 -30.43 16.69
C GLY A 378 16.38 -30.08 16.03
N GLU A 379 16.50 -30.24 14.70
CA GLU A 379 17.67 -29.83 13.93
C GLU A 379 17.77 -28.28 13.85
N GLN A 380 16.65 -27.59 13.63
CA GLN A 380 16.62 -26.11 13.69
C GLN A 380 17.08 -25.59 15.06
N LEU A 381 16.65 -26.25 16.13
CA LEU A 381 17.04 -25.91 17.50
C LEU A 381 18.54 -26.19 17.76
N ALA A 382 19.06 -27.28 17.26
CA ALA A 382 20.48 -27.61 17.35
C ALA A 382 21.33 -26.57 16.61
N GLU A 383 20.92 -26.16 15.41
CA GLU A 383 21.60 -25.11 14.65
C GLU A 383 21.57 -23.74 15.33
N LEU A 384 20.44 -23.36 15.94
CA LEU A 384 20.36 -22.14 16.74
C LEU A 384 21.27 -22.23 17.98
N SER A 385 21.29 -23.37 18.65
CA SER A 385 22.15 -23.60 19.81
C SER A 385 23.62 -23.49 19.45
N ALA A 386 24.02 -23.96 18.27
CA ALA A 386 25.39 -23.86 17.76
C ALA A 386 25.84 -22.40 17.50
N LEU A 387 24.92 -21.44 17.42
CA LEU A 387 25.26 -20.03 17.32
C LEU A 387 25.61 -19.38 18.67
N LEU A 388 25.20 -19.96 19.81
CA LEU A 388 25.44 -19.39 21.13
C LEU A 388 26.92 -19.23 21.50
N PRO A 389 27.81 -20.22 21.23
CA PRO A 389 29.25 -20.08 21.51
C PRO A 389 29.94 -19.00 20.68
N VAL A 390 29.43 -18.71 19.45
CA VAL A 390 29.99 -17.71 18.56
C VAL A 390 29.37 -16.33 18.76
N ALA A 391 28.30 -16.22 19.57
CA ALA A 391 27.68 -14.96 19.92
C ALA A 391 28.59 -14.17 20.86
N ARG A 392 29.15 -13.07 20.34
CA ARG A 392 30.12 -12.23 21.06
C ARG A 392 29.45 -11.20 21.98
N ARG A 393 28.18 -10.86 21.74
CA ARG A 393 27.43 -9.82 22.44
C ARG A 393 26.14 -10.36 23.03
N VAL A 394 25.68 -9.70 24.08
CA VAL A 394 24.42 -10.03 24.76
C VAL A 394 23.23 -9.94 23.79
N GLU A 395 23.23 -8.94 22.91
CA GLU A 395 22.17 -8.73 21.90
C GLU A 395 22.06 -9.92 20.92
N GLU A 396 23.18 -10.51 20.54
CA GLU A 396 23.22 -11.68 19.67
C GLU A 396 22.62 -12.91 20.38
N LYS A 397 22.96 -13.11 21.65
CA LYS A 397 22.37 -14.18 22.47
C LYS A 397 20.85 -13.99 22.64
N ARG A 398 20.39 -12.73 22.85
CA ARG A 398 18.95 -12.39 22.89
C ARG A 398 18.23 -12.77 21.59
N LEU A 399 18.84 -12.52 20.43
CA LEU A 399 18.26 -12.90 19.15
C LEU A 399 18.09 -14.42 19.05
N VAL A 400 19.10 -15.20 19.44
CA VAL A 400 19.04 -16.66 19.43
C VAL A 400 17.96 -17.17 20.39
N ILE A 401 17.92 -16.67 21.62
CA ILE A 401 16.89 -16.99 22.62
C ILE A 401 15.49 -16.72 22.08
N GLY A 402 15.28 -15.54 21.45
CA GLY A 402 14.01 -15.20 20.83
C GLY A 402 13.60 -16.15 19.69
N ALA A 403 14.57 -16.53 18.85
CA ALA A 403 14.36 -17.48 17.76
C ALA A 403 14.01 -18.89 18.28
N MET A 404 14.72 -19.37 19.34
CA MET A 404 14.40 -20.65 20.00
C MET A 404 12.96 -20.68 20.54
N GLY A 405 12.49 -19.59 21.16
CA GLY A 405 11.10 -19.46 21.60
C GLY A 405 10.07 -19.48 20.45
N GLY A 406 10.55 -19.32 19.22
CA GLY A 406 9.76 -19.45 18.00
C GLY A 406 9.61 -20.87 17.48
N ILE A 407 10.53 -21.78 17.81
CA ILE A 407 10.54 -23.18 17.38
C ILE A 407 9.54 -23.98 18.24
N GLU A 408 8.52 -24.51 17.63
CA GLU A 408 7.45 -25.27 18.32
C GLU A 408 7.93 -26.70 18.66
N ASP A 409 8.91 -26.80 19.52
CA ASP A 409 9.49 -28.04 20.03
C ASP A 409 9.78 -27.90 21.54
N SER A 410 9.31 -28.86 22.35
CA SER A 410 9.51 -28.85 23.81
C SER A 410 10.97 -28.96 24.21
N ALA A 411 11.83 -29.51 23.34
CA ALA A 411 13.27 -29.57 23.56
C ALA A 411 13.91 -28.17 23.73
N ALA A 412 13.28 -27.12 23.22
CA ALA A 412 13.76 -25.75 23.39
C ALA A 412 13.68 -25.25 24.86
N PHE A 413 12.84 -25.86 25.70
CA PHE A 413 12.74 -25.44 27.11
C PHE A 413 14.04 -25.64 27.89
N ALA A 414 14.77 -26.72 27.64
CA ALA A 414 15.98 -26.99 28.39
C ALA A 414 17.07 -25.91 28.23
N PRO A 415 17.49 -25.53 27.02
CA PRO A 415 18.43 -24.44 26.83
C PRO A 415 17.87 -23.09 27.30
N LEU A 416 16.57 -22.80 27.09
CA LEU A 416 15.96 -21.55 27.54
C LEU A 416 15.95 -21.40 29.07
N GLN A 417 15.68 -22.50 29.82
CA GLN A 417 15.73 -22.48 31.28
C GLN A 417 17.14 -22.21 31.82
N GLY A 418 18.19 -22.63 31.10
CA GLY A 418 19.57 -22.32 31.44
C GLY A 418 19.87 -20.82 31.54
N PHE A 419 19.15 -20.00 30.80
CA PHE A 419 19.34 -18.53 30.80
C PHE A 419 18.52 -17.80 31.87
N LEU A 420 17.60 -18.45 32.59
CA LEU A 420 16.78 -17.80 33.62
C LEU A 420 17.61 -17.30 34.83
N THR A 421 18.82 -17.79 35.02
CA THR A 421 19.76 -17.38 36.08
C THR A 421 20.75 -16.30 35.61
N ASP A 422 20.81 -16.00 34.32
CA ASP A 422 21.69 -14.95 33.76
C ASP A 422 20.98 -13.60 33.84
N ASP A 423 21.50 -12.66 34.63
CA ASP A 423 20.90 -11.35 34.86
C ASP A 423 20.67 -10.55 33.54
N ALA A 424 21.51 -10.72 32.54
CA ALA A 424 21.42 -10.02 31.26
C ALA A 424 20.40 -10.63 30.30
N LEU A 425 20.07 -11.94 30.46
CA LEU A 425 19.28 -12.73 29.51
C LEU A 425 17.98 -13.30 30.09
N LYS A 426 17.84 -13.31 31.44
CA LYS A 426 16.72 -13.98 32.12
C LYS A 426 15.33 -13.50 31.67
N ARG A 427 15.19 -12.21 31.35
CA ARG A 427 13.92 -11.66 30.88
C ARG A 427 13.60 -12.13 29.47
N ASP A 428 14.60 -12.13 28.58
CA ASP A 428 14.43 -12.61 27.21
C ASP A 428 14.12 -14.10 27.18
N ALA A 429 14.79 -14.90 28.04
CA ALA A 429 14.52 -16.32 28.21
C ALA A 429 13.10 -16.58 28.74
N ALA A 430 12.65 -15.82 29.74
CA ALA A 430 11.29 -15.94 30.27
C ALA A 430 10.24 -15.63 29.17
N MET A 431 10.48 -14.59 28.37
CA MET A 431 9.59 -14.23 27.24
C MET A 431 9.58 -15.31 26.16
N ALA A 432 10.73 -15.92 25.85
CA ALA A 432 10.83 -17.02 24.90
C ALA A 432 10.07 -18.27 25.40
N ILE A 433 10.18 -18.60 26.69
CA ILE A 433 9.43 -19.70 27.34
C ILE A 433 7.93 -19.40 27.27
N LEU A 434 7.48 -18.20 27.56
CA LEU A 434 6.07 -17.82 27.47
C LEU A 434 5.57 -17.98 26.03
N THR A 435 6.28 -17.41 25.05
CA THR A 435 5.92 -17.51 23.64
C THR A 435 5.82 -18.95 23.15
N LEU A 436 6.78 -19.79 23.54
CA LEU A 436 6.76 -21.21 23.22
C LEU A 436 5.59 -21.93 23.89
N SER A 437 5.28 -21.61 25.15
CA SER A 437 4.18 -22.21 25.90
C SER A 437 2.82 -21.85 25.30
N GLU A 438 2.63 -20.59 24.82
CA GLU A 438 1.43 -20.14 24.12
C GLU A 438 1.19 -20.90 22.81
N LYS A 439 2.27 -21.33 22.15
CA LYS A 439 2.20 -22.08 20.89
C LYS A 439 1.96 -23.58 21.12
N LEU A 440 2.75 -24.21 21.99
CA LEU A 440 2.67 -25.66 22.24
C LEU A 440 1.41 -26.06 23.00
N ARG A 441 1.02 -25.30 24.00
CA ARG A 441 -0.17 -25.51 24.85
C ARG A 441 -0.27 -26.91 25.45
N SER A 442 0.86 -27.56 25.66
CA SER A 442 0.98 -28.93 26.22
C SER A 442 1.33 -28.90 27.72
N GLY A 443 1.12 -30.02 28.41
CA GLY A 443 1.49 -30.16 29.82
C GLY A 443 2.98 -29.92 30.10
N GLU A 444 3.86 -30.17 29.12
CA GLU A 444 5.30 -29.96 29.20
C GLU A 444 5.66 -28.48 29.43
N CYS A 445 4.79 -27.56 29.04
CA CYS A 445 4.99 -26.11 29.22
C CYS A 445 4.85 -25.68 30.69
N ILE A 446 4.15 -26.44 31.54
CA ILE A 446 3.78 -26.00 32.89
C ILE A 446 5.01 -25.74 33.76
N ARG A 447 5.95 -26.67 33.77
CA ARG A 447 7.17 -26.55 34.60
C ARG A 447 8.08 -25.41 34.16
N PRO A 448 8.43 -25.28 32.86
CA PRO A 448 9.23 -24.16 32.37
C PRO A 448 8.57 -22.80 32.59
N LEU A 449 7.26 -22.67 32.29
CA LEU A 449 6.55 -21.40 32.45
C LEU A 449 6.43 -21.01 33.92
N ARG A 450 6.23 -21.97 34.84
CA ARG A 450 6.23 -21.73 36.29
C ARG A 450 7.58 -21.18 36.78
N ALA A 451 8.69 -21.67 36.25
CA ALA A 451 10.02 -21.18 36.57
C ALA A 451 10.23 -19.74 36.06
N ALA A 452 9.64 -19.38 34.93
CA ALA A 452 9.73 -18.05 34.33
C ALA A 452 8.80 -17.00 34.98
N LEU A 453 7.67 -17.41 35.60
CA LEU A 453 6.66 -16.51 36.19
C LEU A 453 7.22 -15.43 37.11
N PRO A 454 8.17 -15.68 38.02
CA PRO A 454 8.68 -14.66 38.94
C PRO A 454 9.43 -13.51 38.21
N LEU A 455 9.84 -13.71 36.97
CA LEU A 455 10.59 -12.74 36.17
C LEU A 455 9.67 -11.76 35.43
N PHE A 456 8.39 -12.03 35.34
CA PHE A 456 7.39 -11.11 34.82
C PHE A 456 6.95 -10.17 35.93
N ARG A 457 7.38 -8.92 35.84
CA ARG A 457 6.93 -7.84 36.73
C ARG A 457 5.50 -7.43 36.32
N GLU A 458 4.87 -6.48 37.03
CA GLU A 458 3.52 -6.00 36.71
C GLU A 458 3.33 -5.59 35.23
N GLY A 459 2.13 -5.83 34.69
CA GLY A 459 1.72 -5.42 33.36
C GLY A 459 1.29 -6.57 32.43
N LYS A 460 1.17 -6.27 31.14
CA LYS A 460 0.64 -7.17 30.10
C LYS A 460 1.37 -8.52 29.99
N GLU A 461 2.66 -8.55 30.26
CA GLU A 461 3.48 -9.78 30.18
C GLU A 461 3.07 -10.77 31.30
N GLN A 462 2.87 -10.25 32.52
CA GLN A 462 2.42 -11.07 33.65
C GLN A 462 1.00 -11.59 33.45
N GLU A 463 0.10 -10.75 32.93
CA GLU A 463 -1.27 -11.15 32.60
C GLU A 463 -1.28 -12.27 31.56
N ARG A 464 -0.48 -12.15 30.49
CA ARG A 464 -0.33 -13.20 29.46
C ARG A 464 0.19 -14.49 30.06
N ALA A 465 1.24 -14.42 30.92
CA ALA A 465 1.84 -15.58 31.54
C ALA A 465 0.86 -16.30 32.48
N LYS A 466 0.07 -15.54 33.29
CA LYS A 466 -1.01 -16.09 34.13
C LYS A 466 -2.11 -16.74 33.29
N ALA A 467 -2.59 -16.05 32.26
CA ALA A 467 -3.61 -16.57 31.36
C ALA A 467 -3.16 -17.88 30.65
N CYS A 468 -1.89 -17.92 30.22
CA CYS A 468 -1.31 -19.12 29.66
C CYS A 468 -1.24 -20.27 30.68
N MET A 469 -0.81 -20.02 31.91
CA MET A 469 -0.80 -21.01 32.99
C MET A 469 -2.19 -21.54 33.31
N ASP A 470 -3.21 -20.69 33.39
CA ASP A 470 -4.59 -21.07 33.65
C ASP A 470 -5.15 -21.99 32.53
N LEU A 471 -4.82 -21.62 31.27
CA LEU A 471 -5.19 -22.43 30.11
C LEU A 471 -4.52 -23.80 30.14
N LEU A 472 -3.23 -23.86 30.46
CA LEU A 472 -2.46 -25.10 30.57
C LEU A 472 -3.00 -25.98 31.72
N GLY A 473 -3.37 -25.36 32.87
CA GLY A 473 -3.99 -26.06 34.00
C GLY A 473 -5.32 -26.69 33.64
N LYS A 474 -6.19 -25.96 32.90
CA LYS A 474 -7.47 -26.48 32.42
C LYS A 474 -7.32 -27.61 31.40
N ASN A 475 -6.23 -27.63 30.66
CA ASN A 475 -5.94 -28.62 29.64
C ASN A 475 -5.04 -29.76 30.12
N ALA A 476 -4.61 -29.72 31.39
CA ALA A 476 -3.79 -30.77 31.98
C ALA A 476 -4.54 -32.15 31.89
N GLY A 477 -3.90 -33.10 31.25
CA GLY A 477 -4.47 -34.44 31.03
C GLY A 477 -5.33 -34.59 29.77
N ARG A 478 -5.50 -33.53 28.94
CA ARG A 478 -6.16 -33.62 27.63
C ARG A 478 -5.15 -33.75 26.51
N VAL A 479 -5.45 -34.61 25.53
CA VAL A 479 -4.65 -34.71 24.30
C VAL A 479 -5.06 -33.60 23.36
N LEU A 480 -4.21 -32.59 23.20
CA LEU A 480 -4.49 -31.39 22.38
C LEU A 480 -3.93 -31.46 20.97
N ARG A 481 -3.00 -32.39 20.73
CA ARG A 481 -2.39 -32.63 19.41
C ARG A 481 -2.33 -34.12 19.13
N TRP A 482 -2.72 -34.49 17.92
CA TRP A 482 -2.64 -35.86 17.43
C TRP A 482 -1.66 -35.88 16.24
N GLN A 483 -0.67 -36.76 16.28
CA GLN A 483 0.06 -37.11 15.10
C GLN A 483 -0.58 -38.37 14.50
N VAL A 484 -1.15 -38.21 13.31
CA VAL A 484 -1.70 -39.35 12.57
C VAL A 484 -0.60 -39.89 11.66
N ALA A 485 -0.07 -41.04 12.01
CA ALA A 485 0.79 -41.79 11.13
C ALA A 485 -0.09 -42.79 10.37
N GLY A 486 -0.17 -42.66 9.05
CA GLY A 486 -0.96 -43.54 8.18
C GLY A 486 -1.27 -42.89 6.83
N PRO A 487 -1.88 -43.59 5.92
CA PRO A 487 -2.60 -44.87 6.10
C PRO A 487 -1.66 -46.09 6.09
N TYR A 488 -1.72 -46.88 7.12
CA TYR A 488 -1.11 -48.22 7.09
C TYR A 488 -2.03 -49.12 6.25
N ARG A 489 -1.55 -49.62 5.11
CA ARG A 489 -2.21 -50.68 4.35
C ARG A 489 -1.76 -52.00 4.83
N GLU A 490 -2.61 -52.72 5.50
CA GLU A 490 -2.42 -54.17 5.70
C GLU A 490 -2.96 -54.90 4.47
N ALA A 491 -2.14 -55.72 3.84
CA ALA A 491 -2.54 -56.43 2.64
C ALA A 491 -3.80 -57.28 2.93
N GLY A 492 -4.89 -57.02 2.24
CA GLY A 492 -6.14 -57.77 2.34
C GLY A 492 -7.21 -57.21 3.31
N LYS A 493 -7.00 -56.06 3.95
CA LYS A 493 -8.04 -55.38 4.78
C LYS A 493 -8.33 -53.95 4.29
N SER A 494 -9.61 -53.67 4.04
CA SER A 494 -10.11 -52.29 3.89
C SER A 494 -10.62 -51.82 5.25
N PHE A 495 -10.11 -50.71 5.75
CA PHE A 495 -10.71 -50.01 6.88
C PHE A 495 -11.69 -49.00 6.31
N THR A 496 -12.99 -49.19 6.57
CA THR A 496 -14.05 -48.21 6.34
C THR A 496 -14.11 -47.21 7.48
#